data_a4f91b9399a8b04a823f46f9cb737061
#
_entry.id   a4f91b9399a8b04a823f46f9cb737061
#
_cell.length_a   1.000
_cell.length_b   1.000
_cell.length_c   1.000
_cell.angle_alpha   90.00
_cell.angle_beta   90.00
_cell.angle_gamma   90.00
#
_symmetry.space_group_name_H-M   'P 1'
#
loop_
_entity.id
_entity.type
_entity.pdbx_description
1 polymer ?
#
loop_
_entity_poly.entity_id
_entity_poly.type
_entity_poly.pdbx_seq_one_letter_code
_entity_poly.pdbx_strand_id
1 'polypeptide(L)'
;MDTKKLYRAKPCIPQEDKPYIQDAWSNILDTGMFIQGKYVTEFENLFAEYCGTKYAIATNSGATSLEVMLRASNIEGKKFLVPTQTFVASVSAIVRSNNIPVITDIDPTTQCLNLDIIKENIDEETL
;
A
#
# COMPACT_ATOMS: atom_id res chain seq x y z
N MET A 1 -7.96 -14.39 -38.13
CA MET A 1 -6.88 -14.26 -37.12
C MET A 1 -7.51 -13.99 -35.77
N ASP A 2 -7.41 -14.95 -34.86
CA ASP A 2 -7.98 -14.81 -33.53
C ASP A 2 -7.07 -13.84 -32.73
N THR A 3 -7.53 -12.61 -32.56
CA THR A 3 -6.78 -11.59 -31.81
C THR A 3 -6.87 -11.91 -30.33
N LYS A 4 -5.82 -12.55 -29.79
CA LYS A 4 -5.71 -12.80 -28.36
C LYS A 4 -5.76 -11.48 -27.62
N LYS A 5 -6.88 -11.23 -26.92
CA LYS A 5 -7.07 -10.01 -26.12
C LYS A 5 -6.06 -10.02 -24.96
N LEU A 6 -5.14 -9.08 -24.97
CA LEU A 6 -4.21 -8.86 -23.86
C LEU A 6 -4.88 -7.96 -22.82
N TYR A 7 -4.98 -8.46 -21.59
CA TYR A 7 -5.44 -7.68 -20.43
C TYR A 7 -4.25 -7.02 -19.76
N ARG A 8 -4.40 -5.77 -19.34
CA ARG A 8 -3.36 -5.04 -18.59
C ARG A 8 -3.06 -5.71 -17.24
N ALA A 9 -4.08 -6.24 -16.60
CA ALA A 9 -3.97 -7.06 -15.41
C ALA A 9 -5.15 -8.04 -15.37
N LYS A 10 -4.90 -9.28 -14.97
CA LYS A 10 -5.92 -10.30 -14.75
C LYS A 10 -5.56 -11.04 -13.47
N PRO A 11 -6.28 -10.79 -12.37
CA PRO A 11 -6.12 -11.57 -11.15
C PRO A 11 -6.30 -13.06 -11.44
N CYS A 12 -5.41 -13.87 -10.89
CA CYS A 12 -5.48 -15.32 -11.00
C CYS A 12 -5.73 -15.89 -9.60
N ILE A 13 -6.81 -16.63 -9.46
CA ILE A 13 -7.14 -17.39 -8.25
C ILE A 13 -6.92 -18.86 -8.61
N PRO A 14 -5.99 -19.56 -7.93
CA PRO A 14 -5.79 -21.00 -8.12
C PRO A 14 -7.09 -21.79 -7.94
N GLN A 15 -7.24 -22.89 -8.68
CA GLN A 15 -8.47 -23.66 -8.60
C GLN A 15 -8.65 -24.33 -7.24
N GLU A 16 -7.55 -24.71 -6.61
CA GLU A 16 -7.51 -25.30 -5.26
C GLU A 16 -7.99 -24.34 -4.16
N ASP A 17 -7.83 -23.02 -4.35
CA ASP A 17 -8.24 -22.01 -3.36
C ASP A 17 -9.73 -21.66 -3.43
N LYS A 18 -10.39 -21.97 -4.55
CA LYS A 18 -11.79 -21.57 -4.76
C LYS A 18 -12.76 -22.14 -3.75
N PRO A 19 -12.70 -23.43 -3.35
CA PRO A 19 -13.59 -23.99 -2.34
C PRO A 19 -13.44 -23.24 -1.00
N TYR A 20 -12.20 -23.00 -0.56
CA TYR A 20 -11.96 -22.23 0.68
C TYR A 20 -12.56 -20.83 0.63
N ILE A 21 -12.40 -20.12 -0.49
CA ILE A 21 -12.95 -18.77 -0.67
C ILE A 21 -14.48 -18.80 -0.62
N GLN A 22 -15.11 -19.80 -1.25
CA GLN A 22 -16.56 -19.96 -1.25
C GLN A 22 -17.10 -20.23 0.15
N ASP A 23 -16.46 -21.12 0.91
CA ASP A 23 -16.85 -21.45 2.28
C ASP A 23 -16.65 -20.25 3.22
N ALA A 24 -15.53 -19.54 3.07
CA ALA A 24 -15.26 -18.32 3.83
C ALA A 24 -16.31 -17.24 3.55
N TRP A 25 -16.68 -17.07 2.30
CA TRP A 25 -17.71 -16.11 1.90
C TRP A 25 -19.10 -16.48 2.46
N SER A 26 -19.48 -17.76 2.38
CA SER A 26 -20.72 -18.25 2.98
C SER A 26 -20.77 -17.97 4.49
N ASN A 27 -19.67 -18.26 5.20
CA ASN A 27 -19.57 -17.97 6.63
C ASN A 27 -19.69 -16.48 6.97
N ILE A 28 -19.14 -15.59 6.15
CA ILE A 28 -19.28 -14.14 6.33
C ILE A 28 -20.75 -13.73 6.17
N LEU A 29 -21.44 -14.26 5.15
CA LEU A 29 -22.86 -13.98 4.93
C LEU A 29 -23.73 -14.48 6.07
N ASP A 30 -23.47 -15.70 6.57
CA ASP A 30 -24.25 -16.32 7.65
C ASP A 30 -24.07 -15.59 8.98
N THR A 31 -22.84 -15.09 9.25
CA THR A 31 -22.52 -14.39 10.51
C THR A 31 -22.82 -12.89 10.46
N GLY A 32 -22.94 -12.31 9.27
CA GLY A 32 -23.08 -10.87 9.09
C GLY A 32 -21.83 -10.06 9.44
N MET A 33 -20.68 -10.70 9.69
CA MET A 33 -19.42 -10.05 10.06
C MET A 33 -18.64 -9.61 8.82
N PHE A 34 -19.09 -8.54 8.19
CA PHE A 34 -18.49 -8.01 6.94
C PHE A 34 -17.20 -7.23 7.14
N ILE A 35 -16.92 -6.75 8.35
CA ILE A 35 -15.73 -5.99 8.69
C ILE A 35 -15.12 -6.52 9.99
N GLN A 36 -13.80 -6.46 10.10
CA GLN A 36 -13.04 -6.85 11.32
C GLN A 36 -13.37 -8.25 11.85
N GLY A 37 -13.76 -9.17 10.95
CA GLY A 37 -14.06 -10.55 11.29
C GLY A 37 -12.82 -11.43 11.43
N LYS A 38 -13.06 -12.72 11.72
CA LYS A 38 -11.98 -13.71 11.93
C LYS A 38 -10.95 -13.79 10.80
N TYR A 39 -11.38 -13.61 9.54
CA TYR A 39 -10.48 -13.66 8.38
C TYR A 39 -9.50 -12.49 8.32
N VAL A 40 -9.90 -11.32 8.80
CA VAL A 40 -8.98 -10.17 8.92
C VAL A 40 -7.92 -10.46 9.97
N THR A 41 -8.33 -10.93 11.14
CA THR A 41 -7.39 -11.29 12.23
C THR A 41 -6.44 -12.42 11.80
N GLU A 42 -6.95 -13.44 11.12
CA GLU A 42 -6.12 -14.54 10.59
C GLU A 42 -5.09 -14.01 9.57
N PHE A 43 -5.55 -13.19 8.63
CA PHE A 43 -4.66 -12.56 7.65
C PHE A 43 -3.57 -11.71 8.32
N GLU A 44 -3.93 -10.87 9.29
CA GLU A 44 -2.99 -10.01 10.01
C GLU A 44 -1.92 -10.84 10.74
N ASN A 45 -2.31 -11.93 11.39
CA ASN A 45 -1.37 -12.82 12.08
C ASN A 45 -0.42 -13.51 11.11
N LEU A 46 -0.93 -14.10 10.03
CA LEU A 46 -0.13 -14.77 9.01
C LEU A 46 0.81 -13.79 8.29
N PHE A 47 0.33 -12.59 8.00
CA PHE A 47 1.15 -11.57 7.34
C PHE A 47 2.24 -11.02 8.26
N ALA A 48 1.95 -10.84 9.54
CA ALA A 48 2.96 -10.46 10.54
C ALA A 48 4.06 -11.52 10.64
N GLU A 49 3.68 -12.81 10.72
CA GLU A 49 4.63 -13.93 10.72
C GLU A 49 5.48 -13.94 9.44
N TYR A 50 4.85 -13.83 8.27
CA TYR A 50 5.54 -13.79 6.98
C TYR A 50 6.56 -12.66 6.87
N CYS A 51 6.24 -11.47 7.38
CA CYS A 51 7.11 -10.30 7.38
C CYS A 51 8.14 -10.30 8.53
N GLY A 52 8.04 -11.21 9.50
CA GLY A 52 8.87 -11.21 10.70
C GLY A 52 8.62 -10.02 11.62
N THR A 53 7.42 -9.45 11.58
CA THR A 53 7.00 -8.33 12.42
C THR A 53 6.13 -8.80 13.58
N LYS A 54 6.02 -7.99 14.63
CA LYS A 54 5.17 -8.33 15.78
C LYS A 54 3.68 -8.23 15.45
N TYR A 55 3.31 -7.28 14.60
CA TYR A 55 1.93 -6.99 14.23
C TYR A 55 1.83 -6.66 12.75
N ALA A 56 0.67 -6.94 12.17
CA ALA A 56 0.22 -6.38 10.90
C ALA A 56 -1.19 -5.81 11.08
N ILE A 57 -1.52 -4.78 10.35
CA ILE A 57 -2.82 -4.13 10.37
C ILE A 57 -3.35 -4.07 8.94
N ALA A 58 -4.48 -4.72 8.70
CA ALA A 58 -5.14 -4.68 7.41
C ALA A 58 -5.90 -3.36 7.22
N THR A 59 -5.76 -2.79 6.04
CA THR A 59 -6.51 -1.61 5.62
C THR A 59 -7.24 -1.89 4.31
N ASN A 60 -8.18 -1.04 3.95
CA ASN A 60 -8.96 -1.20 2.72
C ASN A 60 -8.16 -0.89 1.43
N SER A 61 -7.00 -0.25 1.55
CA SER A 61 -6.13 0.06 0.40
C SER A 61 -4.73 0.44 0.83
N GLY A 62 -3.74 0.27 -0.07
CA GLY A 62 -2.39 0.77 0.16
C GLY A 62 -2.31 2.29 0.38
N ALA A 63 -3.20 3.07 -0.25
CA ALA A 63 -3.30 4.50 -0.01
C ALA A 63 -3.65 4.81 1.46
N THR A 64 -4.63 4.09 2.02
CA THR A 64 -4.99 4.21 3.44
C THR A 64 -3.86 3.74 4.34
N SER A 65 -3.15 2.66 3.98
CA SER A 65 -1.99 2.19 4.75
C SER A 65 -0.92 3.28 4.87
N LEU A 66 -0.57 3.94 3.77
CA LEU A 66 0.40 5.04 3.76
C LEU A 66 -0.05 6.20 4.65
N GLU A 67 -1.32 6.63 4.54
CA GLU A 67 -1.87 7.69 5.38
C GLU A 67 -1.85 7.32 6.86
N VAL A 68 -2.27 6.11 7.22
CA VAL A 68 -2.28 5.62 8.61
C VAL A 68 -0.87 5.57 9.20
N MET A 69 0.12 5.08 8.44
CA MET A 69 1.52 5.06 8.89
C MET A 69 2.06 6.47 9.18
N LEU A 70 1.83 7.41 8.27
CA LEU A 70 2.26 8.80 8.45
C LEU A 70 1.57 9.46 9.65
N ARG A 71 0.26 9.26 9.82
CA ARG A 71 -0.46 9.79 10.99
C ARG A 71 0.00 9.15 12.30
N ALA A 72 0.27 7.85 12.30
CA ALA A 72 0.75 7.12 13.48
C ALA A 72 2.16 7.55 13.92
N SER A 73 2.96 8.12 13.01
CA SER A 73 4.28 8.67 13.37
C SER A 73 4.20 9.99 14.15
N ASN A 74 3.03 10.62 14.21
CA ASN A 74 2.82 11.96 14.81
C ASN A 74 3.73 13.05 14.21
N ILE A 75 4.12 12.90 12.94
CA ILE A 75 4.96 13.85 12.21
C ILE A 75 4.03 14.73 11.38
N GLU A 76 4.08 16.03 11.61
CA GLU A 76 3.29 17.04 10.88
C GLU A 76 4.15 18.22 10.43
N GLY A 77 3.74 18.85 9.34
CA GLY A 77 4.39 20.04 8.78
C GLY A 77 5.77 19.78 8.16
N LYS A 78 6.17 18.51 7.99
CA LYS A 78 7.46 18.13 7.43
C LYS A 78 7.38 17.86 5.94
N LYS A 79 8.52 18.06 5.27
CA LYS A 79 8.69 17.77 3.85
C LYS A 79 9.03 16.30 3.64
N PHE A 80 8.36 15.67 2.68
CA PHE A 80 8.60 14.30 2.26
C PHE A 80 8.94 14.25 0.78
N LEU A 81 10.09 13.70 0.44
CA LEU A 81 10.48 13.54 -0.97
C LEU A 81 9.63 12.46 -1.64
N VAL A 82 9.13 12.78 -2.81
CA VAL A 82 8.30 11.88 -3.62
C VAL A 82 8.78 11.90 -5.06
N PRO A 83 9.08 10.75 -5.67
CA PRO A 83 9.47 10.71 -7.08
C PRO A 83 8.31 11.14 -7.97
N THR A 84 8.62 11.84 -9.06
CA THR A 84 7.63 12.25 -10.09
C THR A 84 6.88 11.03 -10.64
N GLN A 85 7.57 9.91 -10.79
CA GLN A 85 6.99 8.65 -11.26
C GLN A 85 6.50 7.81 -10.07
N THR A 86 5.35 8.18 -9.54
CA THR A 86 4.67 7.41 -8.50
C THR A 86 3.16 7.41 -8.69
N PHE A 87 2.48 6.51 -7.99
CA PHE A 87 1.02 6.55 -7.94
C PHE A 87 0.56 7.70 -7.04
N VAL A 88 -0.49 8.39 -7.45
CA VAL A 88 -1.03 9.58 -6.76
C VAL A 88 -1.28 9.36 -5.26
N ALA A 89 -1.50 8.14 -4.82
CA ALA A 89 -1.71 7.80 -3.41
C ALA A 89 -0.54 8.21 -2.51
N SER A 90 0.70 8.15 -3.00
CA SER A 90 1.89 8.56 -2.23
C SER A 90 1.82 10.04 -1.86
N VAL A 91 1.54 10.90 -2.85
CA VAL A 91 1.38 12.34 -2.64
C VAL A 91 0.16 12.64 -1.75
N SER A 92 -0.97 11.97 -2.03
CA SER A 92 -2.21 12.17 -1.28
C SER A 92 -2.06 11.79 0.20
N ALA A 93 -1.34 10.73 0.52
CA ALA A 93 -1.10 10.30 1.89
C ALA A 93 -0.30 11.34 2.68
N ILE A 94 0.73 11.93 2.06
CA ILE A 94 1.53 13.00 2.67
C ILE A 94 0.67 14.22 2.98
N VAL A 95 -0.10 14.69 1.99
CA VAL A 95 -0.98 15.87 2.18
C VAL A 95 -2.04 15.61 3.25
N ARG A 96 -2.68 14.42 3.23
CA ARG A 96 -3.72 14.05 4.19
C ARG A 96 -3.20 13.87 5.61
N SER A 97 -1.90 13.59 5.77
CA SER A 97 -1.24 13.52 7.08
C SER A 97 -0.65 14.86 7.55
N ASN A 98 -1.10 15.99 6.98
CA ASN A 98 -0.66 17.34 7.29
C ASN A 98 0.84 17.57 7.02
N ASN A 99 1.38 16.90 6.00
CA ASN A 99 2.77 17.05 5.57
C ASN A 99 2.86 17.62 4.15
N ILE A 100 4.06 17.99 3.73
CA ILE A 100 4.33 18.71 2.49
C ILE A 100 5.05 17.76 1.52
N PRO A 101 4.45 17.36 0.38
CA PRO A 101 5.14 16.58 -0.62
C PRO A 101 6.10 17.46 -1.42
N VAL A 102 7.36 17.06 -1.52
CA VAL A 102 8.37 17.63 -2.39
C VAL A 102 8.58 16.67 -3.55
N ILE A 103 8.03 17.02 -4.70
CA ILE A 103 8.12 16.19 -5.90
C ILE A 103 9.48 16.40 -6.53
N THR A 104 10.24 15.33 -6.66
CA THR A 104 11.60 15.34 -7.21
C THR A 104 11.66 14.57 -8.51
N ASP A 105 12.68 14.85 -9.31
CA ASP A 105 12.96 14.09 -10.51
C ASP A 105 13.43 12.66 -10.19
N ILE A 106 13.57 11.83 -11.20
CA ILE A 106 14.01 10.44 -11.09
C ILE A 106 15.24 10.21 -11.96
N ASP A 107 16.05 9.25 -11.58
CA ASP A 107 17.14 8.76 -12.41
C ASP A 107 16.56 8.14 -13.70
N PRO A 108 16.95 8.61 -14.88
CA PRO A 108 16.37 8.16 -16.15
C PRO A 108 16.68 6.69 -16.47
N THR A 109 17.70 6.12 -15.86
CA THR A 109 18.11 4.73 -16.09
C THR A 109 17.33 3.76 -15.21
N THR A 110 17.23 4.06 -13.92
CA THR A 110 16.57 3.20 -12.93
C THR A 110 15.10 3.51 -12.74
N GLN A 111 14.67 4.70 -13.15
CA GLN A 111 13.33 5.25 -12.93
C GLN A 111 12.94 5.36 -11.43
N CYS A 112 13.95 5.43 -10.58
CA CYS A 112 13.81 5.56 -9.13
C CYS A 112 14.52 6.81 -8.62
N LEU A 113 14.32 7.15 -7.35
CA LEU A 113 15.18 8.11 -6.66
C LEU A 113 16.59 7.52 -6.51
N ASN A 114 17.59 8.35 -6.68
CA ASN A 114 18.98 8.03 -6.35
C ASN A 114 19.51 8.97 -5.26
N LEU A 115 20.69 8.66 -4.74
CA LEU A 115 21.28 9.42 -3.62
C LEU A 115 21.59 10.87 -3.98
N ASP A 116 21.92 11.17 -5.23
CA ASP A 116 22.28 12.53 -5.64
C ASP A 116 21.03 13.40 -5.69
N ILE A 117 19.94 12.89 -6.29
CA ILE A 117 18.63 13.55 -6.28
C ILE A 117 18.15 13.81 -4.85
N ILE A 118 18.31 12.81 -3.95
CA ILE A 118 17.93 12.96 -2.54
C ILE A 118 18.75 14.10 -1.90
N LYS A 119 20.07 14.08 -2.04
CA LYS A 119 20.98 15.11 -1.44
C LYS A 119 20.68 16.53 -1.92
N GLU A 120 20.28 16.68 -3.19
CA GLU A 120 19.94 17.99 -3.76
C GLU A 120 18.60 18.55 -3.24
N ASN A 121 17.72 17.70 -2.75
CA ASN A 121 16.35 18.06 -2.37
C ASN A 121 16.05 17.96 -0.88
N ILE A 122 17.00 17.50 -0.05
CA ILE A 122 16.83 17.47 1.41
C ILE A 122 17.30 18.77 2.05
N ASP A 123 16.58 19.20 3.07
CA ASP A 123 16.93 20.29 3.97
C ASP A 123 16.58 19.91 5.43
N GLU A 124 16.75 20.84 6.38
CA GLU A 124 16.47 20.60 7.80
C GLU A 124 14.99 20.27 8.12
N GLU A 125 14.08 20.56 7.19
CA GLU A 125 12.63 20.27 7.33
C GLU A 125 12.21 18.97 6.65
N THR A 126 13.15 18.31 5.93
CA THR A 126 12.88 17.07 5.18
C THR A 126 13.01 15.84 6.09
N LEU A 127 12.11 14.90 5.94
CA LEU A 127 12.09 13.60 6.59
C LEU A 127 12.07 12.48 5.55
#